data_10d15f2f66bcd625d627598d65fee0c1
#
_entry.id   10d15f2f66bcd625d627598d65fee0c1
#
_cell.length_a   1.000
_cell.length_b   1.000
_cell.length_c   1.000
_cell.angle_alpha   90.00
_cell.angle_beta   90.00
_cell.angle_gamma   90.00
#
_symmetry.space_group_name_H-M   'P 1'
#
loop_
_entity.id
_entity.type
_entity.pdbx_description
1 polymer ?
#
loop_
_entity_poly.entity_id
_entity_poly.type
_entity_poly.pdbx_seq_one_letter_code
_entity_poly.pdbx_strand_id
1 'polypeptide(L)'
;MNSKIKKIIIATGGTGGHVIPAYSLGKHFLDNNINVEIISDKRGLKYLQDYDDIKIIKINSSTIFHKNIVQMLSSILIIFYSVLRSFFFLLKDRPNLVFGMGGYSSFPVCIAAKILRIPFIIYENNLYIGKANKYLLPYAKFFFISHKELQGIAEKYKKKINVTGNIIRKEILNFEIKQDSNESYKKLKILILGGSQAAKIFAE
;
A
#
# COMPACT_ATOMS: atom_id res chain seq x y z
N MET A 1 -16.21 -23.85 -6.64
CA MET A 1 -17.03 -22.65 -6.89
C MET A 1 -16.09 -21.47 -7.13
N ASN A 2 -15.88 -21.08 -8.39
CA ASN A 2 -15.16 -19.83 -8.73
C ASN A 2 -16.11 -18.66 -8.49
N SER A 3 -16.19 -18.16 -7.25
CA SER A 3 -16.87 -16.90 -7.01
C SER A 3 -16.05 -15.78 -7.65
N LYS A 4 -16.55 -15.23 -8.74
CA LYS A 4 -15.95 -14.09 -9.43
C LYS A 4 -15.76 -12.95 -8.40
N ILE A 5 -14.54 -12.45 -8.24
CA ILE A 5 -14.27 -11.28 -7.38
C ILE A 5 -15.03 -10.09 -7.95
N LYS A 6 -15.92 -9.50 -7.15
CA LYS A 6 -16.78 -8.38 -7.55
C LYS A 6 -16.36 -7.06 -6.89
N LYS A 7 -15.82 -7.13 -5.67
CA LYS A 7 -15.44 -5.96 -4.89
C LYS A 7 -14.13 -6.18 -4.13
N ILE A 8 -13.24 -5.20 -4.22
CA ILE A 8 -11.96 -5.14 -3.51
C ILE A 8 -11.86 -3.84 -2.73
N ILE A 9 -11.36 -3.92 -1.50
CA ILE A 9 -10.94 -2.76 -0.72
C ILE A 9 -9.42 -2.71 -0.72
N ILE A 10 -8.84 -1.59 -1.11
CA ILE A 10 -7.39 -1.35 -1.04
C ILE A 10 -7.11 -0.43 0.14
N ALA A 11 -6.32 -0.90 1.10
CA ALA A 11 -5.92 -0.14 2.27
C ALA A 11 -4.47 0.34 2.11
N THR A 12 -4.27 1.65 2.13
CA THR A 12 -2.97 2.29 1.92
C THR A 12 -2.83 3.56 2.75
N GLY A 13 -1.65 4.16 2.76
CA GLY A 13 -1.45 5.48 3.35
C GLY A 13 0.02 5.80 3.62
N GLY A 14 0.24 6.95 4.22
CA GLY A 14 1.57 7.46 4.51
C GLY A 14 2.18 8.23 3.34
N THR A 15 3.13 7.64 2.63
CA THR A 15 3.86 8.29 1.54
C THR A 15 3.37 7.87 0.16
N GLY A 16 3.72 8.65 -0.87
CA GLY A 16 3.41 8.34 -2.26
C GLY A 16 3.88 6.95 -2.71
N GLY A 17 4.97 6.44 -2.10
CA GLY A 17 5.49 5.10 -2.40
C GLY A 17 4.52 3.94 -2.12
N HIS A 18 3.55 4.13 -1.21
CA HIS A 18 2.47 3.16 -0.99
C HIS A 18 1.19 3.55 -1.71
N VAL A 19 0.90 4.85 -1.77
CA VAL A 19 -0.40 5.37 -2.24
C VAL A 19 -0.52 5.32 -3.77
N ILE A 20 0.52 5.71 -4.50
CA ILE A 20 0.49 5.70 -5.97
C ILE A 20 0.37 4.27 -6.53
N PRO A 21 1.16 3.27 -6.06
CA PRO A 21 0.93 1.88 -6.45
C PRO A 21 -0.46 1.36 -6.09
N ALA A 22 -1.01 1.77 -4.93
CA ALA A 22 -2.37 1.38 -4.52
C ALA A 22 -3.43 1.92 -5.48
N TYR A 23 -3.32 3.18 -5.87
CA TYR A 23 -4.20 3.78 -6.87
C TYR A 23 -4.06 3.09 -8.24
N SER A 24 -2.82 2.87 -8.71
CA SER A 24 -2.56 2.19 -9.99
C SER A 24 -3.17 0.79 -10.03
N LEU A 25 -3.06 0.04 -8.93
CA LEU A 25 -3.69 -1.27 -8.79
C LEU A 25 -5.22 -1.16 -8.79
N GLY A 26 -5.76 -0.17 -8.06
CA GLY A 26 -7.20 0.11 -8.03
C GLY A 26 -7.76 0.43 -9.40
N LYS A 27 -7.08 1.28 -10.16
CA LYS A 27 -7.43 1.62 -11.54
C LYS A 27 -7.44 0.39 -12.44
N HIS A 28 -6.41 -0.45 -12.33
CA HIS A 28 -6.34 -1.71 -13.09
C HIS A 28 -7.55 -2.62 -12.78
N PHE A 29 -7.95 -2.76 -11.52
CA PHE A 29 -9.12 -3.56 -11.16
C PHE A 29 -10.41 -2.93 -11.69
N LEU A 30 -10.56 -1.61 -11.58
CA LEU A 30 -11.72 -0.90 -12.10
C LEU A 30 -11.87 -1.07 -13.62
N ASP A 31 -10.76 -0.94 -14.37
CA ASP A 31 -10.71 -1.18 -15.82
C ASP A 31 -11.10 -2.63 -16.19
N ASN A 32 -10.97 -3.56 -15.25
CA ASN A 32 -11.40 -4.98 -15.41
C ASN A 32 -12.78 -5.26 -14.78
N ASN A 33 -13.62 -4.24 -14.60
CA ASN A 33 -14.98 -4.34 -14.07
C ASN A 33 -15.08 -4.92 -12.65
N ILE A 34 -14.06 -4.68 -11.83
CA ILE A 34 -14.05 -5.00 -10.41
C ILE A 34 -14.29 -3.71 -9.62
N ASN A 35 -15.31 -3.68 -8.78
CA ASN A 35 -15.58 -2.52 -7.92
C ASN A 35 -14.45 -2.35 -6.89
N VAL A 36 -13.91 -1.14 -6.80
CA VAL A 36 -12.79 -0.82 -5.91
C VAL A 36 -13.09 0.41 -5.08
N GLU A 37 -12.73 0.35 -3.81
CA GLU A 37 -12.66 1.52 -2.93
C GLU A 37 -11.29 1.56 -2.26
N ILE A 38 -10.75 2.75 -2.04
CA ILE A 38 -9.46 2.96 -1.37
C ILE A 38 -9.70 3.53 0.02
N ILE A 39 -9.13 2.89 1.04
CA ILE A 39 -9.08 3.41 2.40
C ILE A 39 -7.69 3.97 2.65
N SER A 40 -7.60 5.26 3.03
CA SER A 40 -6.32 5.95 3.25
C SER A 40 -6.34 6.89 4.45
N ASP A 41 -5.15 7.18 5.00
CA ASP A 41 -4.99 8.18 6.06
C ASP A 41 -4.85 9.61 5.49
N LYS A 42 -4.86 10.61 6.38
CA LYS A 42 -4.73 12.03 6.01
C LYS A 42 -3.47 12.32 5.18
N ARG A 43 -2.37 11.59 5.41
CA ARG A 43 -1.12 11.78 4.66
C ARG A 43 -1.24 11.23 3.25
N GLY A 44 -1.85 10.03 3.12
CA GLY A 44 -2.06 9.39 1.84
C GLY A 44 -3.08 10.13 0.96
N LEU A 45 -4.11 10.73 1.56
CA LEU A 45 -5.11 11.52 0.84
C LEU A 45 -4.49 12.65 0.00
N LYS A 46 -3.36 13.23 0.42
CA LYS A 46 -2.68 14.28 -0.33
C LYS A 46 -2.22 13.83 -1.73
N TYR A 47 -1.95 12.54 -1.90
CA TYR A 47 -1.53 11.96 -3.18
C TYR A 47 -2.70 11.47 -4.03
N LEU A 48 -3.93 11.59 -3.51
CA LEU A 48 -5.16 11.12 -4.17
C LEU A 48 -6.12 12.26 -4.53
N GLN A 49 -5.74 13.51 -4.29
CA GLN A 49 -6.61 14.69 -4.47
C GLN A 49 -7.05 14.91 -5.93
N ASP A 50 -6.19 14.54 -6.88
CA ASP A 50 -6.43 14.75 -8.31
C ASP A 50 -7.12 13.54 -8.97
N TYR A 51 -7.54 12.55 -8.18
CA TYR A 51 -8.16 11.32 -8.67
C TYR A 51 -9.58 11.19 -8.11
N ASP A 52 -10.58 11.16 -8.98
CA ASP A 52 -12.01 11.14 -8.65
C ASP A 52 -12.74 9.85 -9.10
N ASP A 53 -12.07 8.99 -9.85
CA ASP A 53 -12.62 7.78 -10.45
C ASP A 53 -12.73 6.60 -9.46
N ILE A 54 -12.08 6.66 -8.31
CA ILE A 54 -12.16 5.64 -7.25
C ILE A 54 -12.63 6.30 -5.95
N LYS A 55 -13.65 5.73 -5.33
CA LYS A 55 -14.14 6.20 -4.03
C LYS A 55 -13.08 6.04 -2.96
N ILE A 56 -12.73 7.16 -2.30
CA ILE A 56 -11.70 7.21 -1.27
C ILE A 56 -12.33 7.44 0.09
N ILE A 57 -11.95 6.61 1.06
CA ILE A 57 -12.45 6.64 2.44
C ILE A 57 -11.31 6.98 3.38
N LYS A 58 -11.50 8.04 4.16
CA LYS A 58 -10.52 8.46 5.15
C LYS A 58 -10.59 7.62 6.40
N ILE A 59 -9.44 7.17 6.90
CA ILE A 59 -9.26 6.53 8.21
C ILE A 59 -8.17 7.25 9.00
N ASN A 60 -8.22 7.18 10.32
CA ASN A 60 -7.12 7.62 11.15
C ASN A 60 -6.05 6.51 11.22
N SER A 61 -4.80 6.89 11.25
CA SER A 61 -3.69 5.97 11.44
C SER A 61 -2.68 6.53 12.43
N SER A 62 -2.06 5.65 13.19
CA SER A 62 -0.97 5.99 14.10
C SER A 62 0.04 4.87 14.17
N THR A 63 1.23 5.19 14.69
CA THR A 63 2.26 4.20 15.03
C THR A 63 2.32 4.04 16.53
N ILE A 64 2.54 2.83 17.02
CA ILE A 64 2.75 2.58 18.46
C ILE A 64 4.20 2.79 18.90
N PHE A 65 5.10 3.09 17.96
CA PHE A 65 6.53 3.24 18.23
C PHE A 65 6.87 4.67 18.66
N HIS A 66 6.40 5.06 19.85
CA HIS A 66 6.74 6.34 20.49
C HIS A 66 7.65 6.10 21.70
N LYS A 67 8.54 7.06 21.97
CA LYS A 67 9.38 7.04 23.19
C LYS A 67 8.58 7.43 24.43
N ASN A 68 7.53 8.24 24.25
CA ASN A 68 6.67 8.71 25.34
C ASN A 68 5.48 7.77 25.52
N ILE A 69 5.25 7.34 26.77
CA ILE A 69 4.18 6.38 27.12
C ILE A 69 2.78 6.95 26.86
N VAL A 70 2.58 8.26 27.08
CA VAL A 70 1.27 8.91 26.81
C VAL A 70 0.95 8.89 25.31
N GLN A 71 1.95 9.18 24.47
CA GLN A 71 1.80 9.10 23.01
C GLN A 71 1.57 7.66 22.55
N MET A 72 2.20 6.68 23.19
CA MET A 72 1.98 5.27 22.90
C MET A 72 0.54 4.86 23.23
N LEU A 73 0.04 5.22 24.42
CA LEU A 73 -1.34 4.94 24.84
C LEU A 73 -2.37 5.61 23.91
N SER A 74 -2.16 6.90 23.58
CA SER A 74 -3.05 7.59 22.62
C SER A 74 -3.04 6.93 21.25
N SER A 75 -1.89 6.44 20.79
CA SER A 75 -1.79 5.71 19.51
C SER A 75 -2.52 4.37 19.53
N ILE A 76 -2.48 3.64 20.64
CA ILE A 76 -3.24 2.41 20.83
C ILE A 76 -4.75 2.70 20.71
N LEU A 77 -5.24 3.75 21.36
CA LEU A 77 -6.65 4.15 21.27
C LEU A 77 -7.05 4.54 19.84
N ILE A 78 -6.19 5.29 19.13
CA ILE A 78 -6.43 5.65 17.73
C ILE A 78 -6.51 4.40 16.85
N ILE A 79 -5.58 3.45 17.03
CA ILE A 79 -5.57 2.20 16.26
C ILE A 79 -6.81 1.37 16.58
N PHE A 80 -7.17 1.23 17.86
CA PHE A 80 -8.36 0.50 18.28
C PHE A 80 -9.65 1.10 17.66
N TYR A 81 -9.82 2.42 17.77
CA TYR A 81 -10.94 3.12 17.12
C TYR A 81 -10.95 2.89 15.60
N SER A 82 -9.78 2.91 14.96
CA SER A 82 -9.66 2.70 13.52
C SER A 82 -9.97 1.25 13.11
N VAL A 83 -9.65 0.27 13.96
CA VAL A 83 -10.07 -1.13 13.76
C VAL A 83 -11.59 -1.25 13.86
N LEU A 84 -12.21 -0.65 14.88
CA LEU A 84 -13.67 -0.66 15.04
C LEU A 84 -14.37 0.00 13.84
N ARG A 85 -13.90 1.17 13.42
CA ARG A 85 -14.46 1.87 12.27
C ARG A 85 -14.32 1.04 10.98
N SER A 86 -13.16 0.43 10.77
CA SER A 86 -12.93 -0.48 9.64
C SER A 86 -13.82 -1.72 9.71
N PHE A 87 -14.02 -2.26 10.92
CA PHE A 87 -14.88 -3.42 11.14
C PHE A 87 -16.32 -3.13 10.70
N PHE A 88 -16.93 -2.04 11.19
CA PHE A 88 -18.28 -1.69 10.80
C PHE A 88 -18.42 -1.34 9.33
N PHE A 89 -17.40 -0.67 8.76
CA PHE A 89 -17.35 -0.40 7.33
C PHE A 89 -17.34 -1.69 6.50
N LEU A 90 -16.42 -2.62 6.80
CA LEU A 90 -16.31 -3.89 6.10
C LEU A 90 -17.49 -4.84 6.35
N LEU A 91 -18.16 -4.72 7.50
CA LEU A 91 -19.37 -5.49 7.82
C LEU A 91 -20.54 -5.05 6.96
N LYS A 92 -20.74 -3.72 6.81
CA LYS A 92 -21.84 -3.14 6.04
C LYS A 92 -21.70 -3.44 4.54
N ASP A 93 -20.49 -3.35 4.02
CA ASP A 93 -20.21 -3.46 2.60
C ASP A 93 -19.09 -4.49 2.37
N ARG A 94 -19.46 -5.77 2.58
CA ARG A 94 -18.53 -6.89 2.66
C ARG A 94 -17.81 -7.15 1.33
N PRO A 95 -16.50 -6.80 1.20
CA PRO A 95 -15.73 -7.05 0.01
C PRO A 95 -15.36 -8.54 -0.11
N ASN A 96 -15.00 -8.97 -1.33
CA ASN A 96 -14.46 -10.30 -1.56
C ASN A 96 -13.00 -10.41 -1.09
N LEU A 97 -12.27 -9.29 -1.09
CA LEU A 97 -10.85 -9.23 -0.78
C LEU A 97 -10.47 -7.86 -0.22
N VAL A 98 -9.56 -7.84 0.75
CA VAL A 98 -8.86 -6.64 1.19
C VAL A 98 -7.40 -6.72 0.72
N PHE A 99 -6.88 -5.63 0.18
CA PHE A 99 -5.49 -5.51 -0.26
C PHE A 99 -4.76 -4.46 0.58
N GLY A 100 -3.86 -4.90 1.45
CA GLY A 100 -3.03 -4.02 2.29
C GLY A 100 -1.74 -3.64 1.57
N MET A 101 -1.63 -2.37 1.16
CA MET A 101 -0.50 -1.85 0.39
C MET A 101 0.61 -1.26 1.26
N GLY A 102 0.65 -1.64 2.54
CA GLY A 102 1.61 -1.08 3.49
C GLY A 102 1.17 0.24 4.13
N GLY A 103 2.06 0.83 4.93
CA GLY A 103 1.72 1.96 5.78
C GLY A 103 0.91 1.56 7.02
N TYR A 104 0.87 2.47 8.00
CA TYR A 104 0.15 2.19 9.27
C TYR A 104 -1.37 2.16 9.11
N SER A 105 -1.92 2.76 8.06
CA SER A 105 -3.36 2.76 7.77
C SER A 105 -3.87 1.43 7.21
N SER A 106 -3.03 0.61 6.60
CA SER A 106 -3.43 -0.73 6.14
C SER A 106 -3.66 -1.69 7.32
N PHE A 107 -2.96 -1.49 8.45
CA PHE A 107 -3.03 -2.36 9.61
C PHE A 107 -4.45 -2.50 10.18
N PRO A 108 -5.16 -1.43 10.58
CA PRO A 108 -6.50 -1.55 11.16
C PRO A 108 -7.51 -2.18 10.20
N VAL A 109 -7.40 -1.89 8.90
CA VAL A 109 -8.31 -2.45 7.88
C VAL A 109 -8.09 -3.95 7.72
N CYS A 110 -6.83 -4.40 7.64
CA CYS A 110 -6.49 -5.83 7.52
C CYS A 110 -6.83 -6.61 8.80
N ILE A 111 -6.70 -6.01 10.00
CA ILE A 111 -7.13 -6.63 11.26
C ILE A 111 -8.66 -6.78 11.30
N ALA A 112 -9.40 -5.76 10.88
CA ALA A 112 -10.86 -5.84 10.77
C ALA A 112 -11.28 -6.93 9.76
N ALA A 113 -10.61 -7.02 8.62
CA ALA A 113 -10.83 -8.09 7.65
C ALA A 113 -10.59 -9.49 8.24
N LYS A 114 -9.50 -9.66 9.01
CA LYS A 114 -9.22 -10.90 9.75
C LYS A 114 -10.37 -11.28 10.68
N ILE A 115 -10.86 -10.33 11.49
CA ILE A 115 -11.95 -10.57 12.45
C ILE A 115 -13.22 -11.01 11.72
N LEU A 116 -13.54 -10.37 10.59
CA LEU A 116 -14.70 -10.69 9.75
C LEU A 116 -14.50 -11.91 8.84
N ARG A 117 -13.34 -12.58 8.92
CA ARG A 117 -12.97 -13.71 8.04
C ARG A 117 -13.03 -13.35 6.54
N ILE A 118 -12.75 -12.08 6.22
CA ILE A 118 -12.57 -11.63 4.84
C ILE A 118 -11.10 -11.90 4.48
N PRO A 119 -10.82 -12.62 3.37
CA PRO A 119 -9.44 -12.86 2.95
C PRO A 119 -8.73 -11.53 2.67
N PHE A 120 -7.46 -11.44 3.07
CA PHE A 120 -6.66 -10.29 2.72
C PHE A 120 -5.26 -10.68 2.25
N ILE A 121 -4.71 -9.84 1.39
CA ILE A 121 -3.36 -9.92 0.83
C ILE A 121 -2.60 -8.70 1.33
N ILE A 122 -1.30 -8.84 1.55
CA ILE A 122 -0.41 -7.72 1.82
C ILE A 122 0.65 -7.59 0.73
N TYR A 123 1.07 -6.36 0.46
CA TYR A 123 2.11 -6.02 -0.50
C TYR A 123 3.23 -5.23 0.17
N GLU A 124 4.48 -5.51 -0.21
CA GLU A 124 5.66 -4.80 0.25
C GLU A 124 6.53 -4.39 -0.93
N ASN A 125 6.80 -3.11 -1.02
CA ASN A 125 7.63 -2.53 -2.08
C ASN A 125 9.04 -2.14 -1.60
N ASN A 126 9.35 -2.36 -0.32
CA ASN A 126 10.67 -2.08 0.24
C ASN A 126 11.54 -3.35 0.29
N LEU A 127 12.85 -3.18 0.45
CA LEU A 127 13.81 -4.28 0.67
C LEU A 127 13.73 -4.87 2.08
N TYR A 128 13.12 -4.18 3.03
CA TYR A 128 12.86 -4.64 4.39
C TYR A 128 11.36 -4.64 4.66
N ILE A 129 10.86 -5.71 5.28
CA ILE A 129 9.45 -5.79 5.64
C ILE A 129 9.06 -4.68 6.61
N GLY A 130 8.06 -3.88 6.23
CA GLY A 130 7.50 -2.85 7.09
C GLY A 130 6.86 -3.42 8.35
N LYS A 131 6.90 -2.67 9.46
CA LYS A 131 6.40 -3.12 10.76
C LYS A 131 4.94 -3.58 10.71
N ALA A 132 4.06 -2.84 10.02
CA ALA A 132 2.67 -3.22 9.85
C ALA A 132 2.54 -4.56 9.11
N ASN A 133 3.23 -4.74 7.99
CA ASN A 133 3.22 -5.97 7.22
C ASN A 133 3.77 -7.16 8.02
N LYS A 134 4.82 -6.94 8.83
CA LYS A 134 5.37 -7.99 9.70
C LYS A 134 4.33 -8.56 10.67
N TYR A 135 3.49 -7.70 11.26
CA TYR A 135 2.41 -8.14 12.17
C TYR A 135 1.21 -8.75 11.43
N LEU A 136 0.95 -8.34 10.18
CA LEU A 136 -0.14 -8.87 9.38
C LEU A 136 0.19 -10.18 8.69
N LEU A 137 1.47 -10.43 8.38
CA LEU A 137 1.95 -11.58 7.61
C LEU A 137 1.43 -12.95 8.12
N PRO A 138 1.35 -13.24 9.44
CA PRO A 138 0.81 -14.49 9.93
C PRO A 138 -0.61 -14.79 9.44
N TYR A 139 -1.41 -13.76 9.26
CA TYR A 139 -2.84 -13.82 8.97
C TYR A 139 -3.19 -13.59 7.49
N ALA A 140 -2.27 -13.00 6.73
CA ALA A 140 -2.46 -12.77 5.31
C ALA A 140 -2.56 -14.09 4.54
N LYS A 141 -3.45 -14.12 3.53
CA LYS A 141 -3.60 -15.27 2.61
C LYS A 141 -2.37 -15.39 1.70
N PHE A 142 -1.93 -14.26 1.14
CA PHE A 142 -0.73 -14.14 0.32
C PHE A 142 0.06 -12.90 0.72
N PHE A 143 1.35 -12.94 0.45
CA PHE A 143 2.27 -11.83 0.62
C PHE A 143 2.96 -11.55 -0.72
N PHE A 144 2.59 -10.46 -1.35
CA PHE A 144 3.19 -10.01 -2.59
C PHE A 144 4.34 -9.06 -2.31
N ILE A 145 5.43 -9.25 -3.01
CA ILE A 145 6.66 -8.47 -2.82
C ILE A 145 7.20 -7.98 -4.17
N SER A 146 7.83 -6.80 -4.15
CA SER A 146 8.47 -6.24 -5.34
C SER A 146 9.88 -6.79 -5.56
N HIS A 147 10.60 -7.11 -4.48
CA HIS A 147 12.00 -7.51 -4.53
C HIS A 147 12.21 -8.91 -3.95
N LYS A 148 12.91 -9.78 -4.69
CA LYS A 148 13.24 -11.15 -4.25
C LYS A 148 14.09 -11.17 -2.98
N GLU A 149 14.92 -10.14 -2.80
CA GLU A 149 15.88 -9.97 -1.71
C GLU A 149 15.24 -9.43 -0.43
N LEU A 150 13.91 -9.40 -0.32
CA LEU A 150 13.21 -8.88 0.84
C LEU A 150 13.68 -9.54 2.14
N GLN A 151 14.09 -8.71 3.09
CA GLN A 151 14.65 -9.11 4.38
C GLN A 151 13.65 -8.95 5.53
N GLY A 152 13.95 -9.60 6.66
CA GLY A 152 13.16 -9.49 7.89
C GLY A 152 11.97 -10.46 7.99
N ILE A 153 11.90 -11.45 7.11
CA ILE A 153 10.84 -12.47 7.09
C ILE A 153 11.34 -13.77 7.74
N ALA A 154 10.52 -14.32 8.65
CA ALA A 154 10.79 -15.63 9.21
C ALA A 154 10.54 -16.75 8.17
N GLU A 155 11.40 -17.78 8.18
CA GLU A 155 11.42 -18.92 7.25
C GLU A 155 10.02 -19.55 7.03
N LYS A 156 9.28 -19.75 8.12
CA LYS A 156 7.94 -20.35 8.08
C LYS A 156 6.91 -19.62 7.20
N TYR A 157 7.17 -18.35 6.83
CA TYR A 157 6.27 -17.57 5.98
C TYR A 157 6.68 -17.51 4.52
N LYS A 158 7.84 -18.05 4.15
CA LYS A 158 8.32 -18.05 2.76
C LYS A 158 7.33 -18.63 1.76
N LYS A 159 6.56 -19.66 2.16
CA LYS A 159 5.52 -20.27 1.32
C LYS A 159 4.36 -19.33 0.94
N LYS A 160 4.18 -18.20 1.67
CA LYS A 160 3.15 -17.21 1.36
C LYS A 160 3.63 -16.13 0.38
N ILE A 161 4.93 -16.10 0.09
CA ILE A 161 5.56 -15.06 -0.70
C ILE A 161 5.34 -15.31 -2.19
N ASN A 162 4.92 -14.26 -2.88
CA ASN A 162 4.80 -14.22 -4.33
C ASN A 162 5.54 -12.97 -4.83
N VAL A 163 6.56 -13.15 -5.63
CA VAL A 163 7.31 -12.05 -6.24
C VAL A 163 6.53 -11.53 -7.44
N THR A 164 6.02 -10.32 -7.36
CA THR A 164 5.19 -9.68 -8.39
C THR A 164 5.88 -8.51 -9.08
N GLY A 165 6.99 -8.02 -8.51
CA GLY A 165 7.63 -6.79 -8.97
C GLY A 165 6.92 -5.53 -8.49
N ASN A 166 7.37 -4.38 -8.98
CA ASN A 166 6.78 -3.08 -8.66
C ASN A 166 5.48 -2.85 -9.44
N ILE A 167 4.49 -2.28 -8.74
CA ILE A 167 3.25 -1.81 -9.37
C ILE A 167 3.54 -0.42 -9.94
N ILE A 168 3.54 -0.32 -11.26
CA ILE A 168 3.91 0.89 -12.00
C ILE A 168 2.66 1.47 -12.66
N ARG A 169 2.61 2.80 -12.79
CA ARG A 169 1.52 3.52 -13.49
C ARG A 169 1.53 3.19 -14.97
N LYS A 170 0.34 3.09 -15.59
CA LYS A 170 0.19 2.83 -17.04
C LYS A 170 0.91 3.85 -17.91
N GLU A 171 0.92 5.12 -17.49
CA GLU A 171 1.57 6.21 -18.22
C GLU A 171 3.09 5.99 -18.35
N ILE A 172 3.70 5.38 -17.32
CA ILE A 172 5.13 5.06 -17.34
C ILE A 172 5.38 3.80 -18.17
N LEU A 173 4.49 2.80 -18.08
CA LEU A 173 4.64 1.56 -18.87
C LEU A 173 4.50 1.79 -20.37
N ASN A 174 3.65 2.75 -20.77
CA ASN A 174 3.39 3.09 -22.16
C ASN A 174 4.29 4.22 -22.67
N PHE A 175 5.25 4.69 -21.85
CA PHE A 175 6.15 5.76 -22.26
C PHE A 175 7.19 5.23 -23.26
N GLU A 176 7.05 5.65 -24.51
CA GLU A 176 8.04 5.37 -25.55
C GLU A 176 9.23 6.32 -25.40
N ILE A 177 10.41 5.74 -25.15
CA ILE A 177 11.67 6.51 -25.19
C ILE A 177 11.97 6.80 -26.66
N LYS A 178 11.74 8.04 -27.10
CA LYS A 178 12.29 8.51 -28.37
C LYS A 178 13.80 8.56 -28.24
N GLN A 179 14.49 7.57 -28.78
CA GLN A 179 15.93 7.64 -28.94
C GLN A 179 16.25 8.70 -29.99
N ASP A 180 16.71 9.86 -29.56
CA ASP A 180 17.41 10.79 -30.44
C ASP A 180 18.73 10.15 -30.87
N SER A 181 18.71 9.44 -32.01
CA SER A 181 19.85 8.71 -32.56
C SER A 181 21.02 9.60 -33.02
N ASN A 182 20.90 10.93 -32.91
CA ASN A 182 21.86 11.89 -33.46
C ASN A 182 22.58 12.80 -32.45
N GLU A 183 22.36 12.67 -31.14
CA GLU A 183 23.18 13.42 -30.19
C GLU A 183 24.45 12.62 -29.83
N SER A 184 25.57 13.03 -30.45
CA SER A 184 26.91 12.73 -29.94
C SER A 184 27.04 13.34 -28.55
N TYR A 185 26.82 12.55 -27.49
CA TYR A 185 26.90 13.02 -26.11
C TYR A 185 28.32 13.41 -25.73
N LYS A 186 28.70 14.66 -25.96
CA LYS A 186 29.97 15.24 -25.50
C LYS A 186 30.00 15.49 -24.00
N LYS A 187 28.85 15.40 -23.29
CA LYS A 187 28.76 15.67 -21.84
C LYS A 187 27.87 14.64 -21.17
N LEU A 188 28.31 14.12 -20.01
CA LEU A 188 27.51 13.28 -19.14
C LEU A 188 26.36 14.11 -18.54
N LYS A 189 25.12 13.70 -18.77
CA LYS A 189 23.93 14.27 -18.10
C LYS A 189 23.55 13.35 -16.92
N ILE A 190 23.58 13.85 -15.69
CA ILE A 190 23.25 13.11 -14.47
C ILE A 190 21.94 13.67 -13.92
N LEU A 191 20.94 12.80 -13.74
CA LEU A 191 19.68 13.11 -13.05
C LEU A 191 19.68 12.41 -11.69
N ILE A 192 19.60 13.18 -10.61
CA ILE A 192 19.50 12.67 -9.25
C ILE A 192 18.06 12.81 -8.78
N LEU A 193 17.40 11.69 -8.44
CA LEU A 193 16.02 11.65 -7.98
C LEU A 193 15.98 11.22 -6.50
N GLY A 194 15.36 12.04 -5.66
CA GLY A 194 15.08 11.72 -4.27
C GLY A 194 13.58 11.57 -4.01
N GLY A 195 13.18 10.53 -3.30
CA GLY A 195 11.82 10.43 -2.76
C GLY A 195 11.57 11.46 -1.65
N SER A 196 10.31 11.62 -1.22
CA SER A 196 9.86 12.63 -0.23
C SER A 196 10.62 12.61 1.10
N GLN A 197 11.24 11.49 1.45
CA GLN A 197 12.05 11.33 2.68
C GLN A 197 13.55 11.54 2.43
N ALA A 198 14.05 11.30 1.22
CA ALA A 198 15.46 11.37 0.87
C ALA A 198 15.88 12.73 0.27
N ALA A 199 14.92 13.55 -0.16
CA ALA A 199 15.21 14.85 -0.82
C ALA A 199 16.05 15.81 0.03
N LYS A 200 15.99 15.72 1.36
CA LYS A 200 16.80 16.55 2.28
C LYS A 200 18.30 16.24 2.20
N ILE A 201 18.66 14.97 1.96
CA ILE A 201 20.08 14.53 1.90
C ILE A 201 20.79 15.13 0.67
N PHE A 202 20.03 15.43 -0.39
CA PHE A 202 20.59 16.02 -1.61
C PHE A 202 20.58 17.57 -1.61
N ALA A 203 20.02 18.20 -0.56
CA ALA A 203 19.93 19.66 -0.42
C ALA A 203 21.00 20.25 0.50
N GLU A 204 21.77 19.41 1.20
CA GLU A 204 22.93 19.75 2.03
C GLU A 204 24.24 19.47 1.26
#